data_43be017537557ed9cbc53e5a28a47d4a
#
_entry.id   43be017537557ed9cbc53e5a28a47d4a
#
_cell.length_a   1.000
_cell.length_b   1.000
_cell.length_c   1.000
_cell.angle_alpha   90.00
_cell.angle_beta   90.00
_cell.angle_gamma   90.00
#
_symmetry.space_group_name_H-M   'P 1'
#
loop_
_entity.id
_entity.type
_entity.pdbx_description
1 polymer ?
#
loop_
_entity_poly.entity_id
_entity_poly.type
_entity_poly.pdbx_seq_one_letter_code
_entity_poly.pdbx_strand_id
1 'polypeptide(L)'
;VDASVNFATNTLSVSYEADKLTPGEIRAAVLAAGYDLIVEEALKEERQEEAQEKHYRLLKRQVIGAWIFVVPMLLFSMVLMHVPFSNEIQLILALPVMIFFGGSFYVNAWRQARLGRSNMDTLVALSTSIAFLFSVFNTFFPEFWYSRGLEPHVYYEAAVVIIAFVLTGKLMEERAKGNTSTAIRKLMGLQPRVARVLREGIEEDILIDQLQTGDLVVVRPGEQIPVDGRLSEGESYVDESMISGEPIPVEKKVGDRVLAGTINQKGAFVIKASGVGSETVLARIIRMVQELSLIHISEPTR
;
A
#
# COMPACT_ATOMS: atom_id res chain seq x y z
N VAL A 1 -18.92 15.51 -10.10
CA VAL A 1 -17.99 14.84 -9.17
C VAL A 1 -17.36 13.68 -9.94
N ASP A 2 -16.06 13.70 -10.06
CA ASP A 2 -15.29 12.59 -10.63
C ASP A 2 -14.41 12.01 -9.53
N ALA A 3 -14.39 10.67 -9.39
CA ALA A 3 -13.68 10.01 -8.31
C ALA A 3 -12.95 8.76 -8.85
N SER A 4 -11.67 8.66 -8.54
CA SER A 4 -10.84 7.52 -8.89
C SER A 4 -10.08 6.99 -7.67
N VAL A 5 -9.96 5.67 -7.56
CA VAL A 5 -9.26 5.00 -6.45
C VAL A 5 -8.01 4.32 -7.00
N ASN A 6 -6.87 4.64 -6.42
CA ASN A 6 -5.62 3.94 -6.67
C ASN A 6 -5.41 2.86 -5.59
N PHE A 7 -5.63 1.60 -5.96
CA PHE A 7 -5.47 0.47 -5.05
C PHE A 7 -4.01 0.15 -4.71
N ALA A 8 -3.05 0.55 -5.55
CA ALA A 8 -1.62 0.31 -5.29
C ALA A 8 -1.05 1.26 -4.22
N THR A 9 -1.52 2.51 -4.23
CA THR A 9 -1.13 3.55 -3.27
C THR A 9 -2.17 3.76 -2.17
N ASN A 10 -3.33 3.09 -2.25
CA ASN A 10 -4.49 3.31 -1.36
C ASN A 10 -4.92 4.78 -1.31
N THR A 11 -4.88 5.47 -2.46
CA THR A 11 -5.28 6.87 -2.57
C THR A 11 -6.59 7.02 -3.30
N LEU A 12 -7.45 7.93 -2.81
CA LEU A 12 -8.68 8.35 -3.44
C LEU A 12 -8.48 9.76 -4.01
N SER A 13 -8.61 9.90 -5.33
CA SER A 13 -8.63 11.22 -6.01
C SER A 13 -10.05 11.59 -6.30
N VAL A 14 -10.50 12.75 -5.79
CA VAL A 14 -11.84 13.25 -6.00
C VAL A 14 -11.76 14.67 -6.55
N SER A 15 -12.37 14.90 -7.71
CA SER A 15 -12.60 16.24 -8.28
C SER A 15 -14.02 16.66 -7.97
N TYR A 16 -14.20 17.70 -7.18
CA TYR A 16 -15.51 18.16 -6.72
C TYR A 16 -15.60 19.70 -6.69
N GLU A 17 -16.83 20.22 -6.75
CA GLU A 17 -17.11 21.65 -6.58
C GLU A 17 -17.13 21.98 -5.08
N ALA A 18 -16.21 22.85 -4.63
CA ALA A 18 -16.04 23.20 -3.23
C ALA A 18 -17.30 23.82 -2.58
N ASP A 19 -18.16 24.43 -3.39
CA ASP A 19 -19.43 25.05 -2.94
C ASP A 19 -20.53 23.99 -2.66
N LYS A 20 -20.38 22.75 -3.17
CA LYS A 20 -21.43 21.71 -3.08
C LYS A 20 -21.07 20.55 -2.18
N LEU A 21 -19.79 20.33 -1.90
CA LEU A 21 -19.30 19.19 -1.14
C LEU A 21 -18.11 19.60 -0.25
N THR A 22 -18.10 19.11 0.96
CA THR A 22 -16.99 19.29 1.89
C THR A 22 -16.15 18.01 2.01
N PRO A 23 -14.84 18.10 2.32
CA PRO A 23 -14.01 16.91 2.58
C PRO A 23 -14.57 15.98 3.65
N GLY A 24 -15.31 16.56 4.65
CA GLY A 24 -15.97 15.80 5.71
C GLY A 24 -17.10 14.91 5.20
N GLU A 25 -17.90 15.39 4.24
CA GLU A 25 -18.98 14.62 3.63
C GLU A 25 -18.46 13.49 2.74
N ILE A 26 -17.35 13.74 2.02
CA ILE A 26 -16.65 12.71 1.26
C ILE A 26 -16.14 11.61 2.20
N ARG A 27 -15.54 11.99 3.32
CA ARG A 27 -15.11 11.04 4.35
C ARG A 27 -16.28 10.23 4.91
N ALA A 28 -17.40 10.87 5.20
CA ALA A 28 -18.59 10.20 5.72
C ALA A 28 -19.16 9.18 4.72
N ALA A 29 -19.17 9.50 3.43
CA ALA A 29 -19.61 8.59 2.36
C ALA A 29 -18.69 7.36 2.25
N VAL A 30 -17.35 7.55 2.34
CA VAL A 30 -16.37 6.49 2.31
C VAL A 30 -16.48 5.58 3.54
N LEU A 31 -16.68 6.17 4.73
CA LEU A 31 -16.94 5.43 5.98
C LEU A 31 -18.23 4.62 5.91
N ALA A 32 -19.29 5.16 5.32
CA ALA A 32 -20.55 4.45 5.11
C ALA A 32 -20.40 3.25 4.16
N ALA A 33 -19.47 3.33 3.20
CA ALA A 33 -19.10 2.21 2.33
C ALA A 33 -18.20 1.16 3.02
N GLY A 34 -17.79 1.40 4.28
CA GLY A 34 -16.99 0.45 5.08
C GLY A 34 -15.47 0.63 4.95
N TYR A 35 -15.03 1.75 4.40
CA TYR A 35 -13.60 2.11 4.26
C TYR A 35 -13.28 3.32 5.13
N ASP A 36 -12.01 3.48 5.55
CA ASP A 36 -11.56 4.68 6.25
C ASP A 36 -10.83 5.63 5.28
N LEU A 37 -10.94 6.95 5.52
CA LEU A 37 -10.34 8.00 4.70
C LEU A 37 -9.61 9.02 5.57
N ILE A 38 -8.31 9.22 5.30
CA ILE A 38 -7.49 10.27 5.92
C ILE A 38 -7.47 11.49 5.01
N VAL A 39 -7.96 12.63 5.48
CA VAL A 39 -8.18 13.87 4.68
C VAL A 39 -7.07 14.91 4.89
N GLU A 40 -6.21 14.79 5.90
CA GLU A 40 -5.19 15.80 6.23
C GLU A 40 -3.94 15.69 5.32
N GLU A 41 -3.58 16.79 4.63
CA GLU A 41 -2.49 16.83 3.66
C GLU A 41 -1.07 16.87 4.26
N ALA A 42 -0.85 17.56 5.36
CA ALA A 42 0.49 17.86 5.89
C ALA A 42 1.20 16.69 6.62
N LEU A 43 0.48 15.63 7.01
CA LEU A 43 1.02 14.45 7.71
C LEU A 43 0.66 13.14 7.00
N LYS A 44 0.26 13.24 5.73
CA LYS A 44 -0.36 12.15 4.98
C LYS A 44 0.59 10.99 4.73
N GLU A 45 1.82 11.28 4.34
CA GLU A 45 2.79 10.25 3.95
C GLU A 45 3.29 9.47 5.16
N GLU A 46 3.70 10.13 6.24
CA GLU A 46 4.20 9.46 7.45
C GLU A 46 3.11 8.62 8.13
N ARG A 47 1.89 9.14 8.23
CA ARG A 47 0.75 8.40 8.83
C ARG A 47 0.27 7.24 7.96
N GLN A 48 0.31 7.37 6.63
CA GLN A 48 -0.01 6.27 5.73
C GLN A 48 1.03 5.15 5.82
N GLU A 49 2.31 5.51 5.89
CA GLU A 49 3.40 4.55 6.09
C GLU A 49 3.26 3.79 7.40
N GLU A 50 3.05 4.51 8.50
CA GLU A 50 2.83 3.89 9.80
C GLU A 50 1.60 2.98 9.82
N ALA A 51 0.49 3.41 9.21
CA ALA A 51 -0.72 2.62 9.14
C ALA A 51 -0.52 1.36 8.29
N GLN A 52 0.15 1.48 7.14
CA GLN A 52 0.46 0.37 6.25
C GLN A 52 1.43 -0.61 6.91
N GLU A 53 2.48 -0.10 7.57
CA GLU A 53 3.44 -0.96 8.28
C GLU A 53 2.79 -1.68 9.47
N LYS A 54 1.94 -1.00 10.23
CA LYS A 54 1.14 -1.60 11.31
C LYS A 54 0.22 -2.69 10.76
N HIS A 55 -0.47 -2.42 9.65
CA HIS A 55 -1.35 -3.41 9.00
C HIS A 55 -0.55 -4.63 8.53
N TYR A 56 0.57 -4.44 7.85
CA TYR A 56 1.45 -5.52 7.42
C TYR A 56 1.97 -6.36 8.58
N ARG A 57 2.41 -5.72 9.69
CA ARG A 57 2.87 -6.41 10.89
C ARG A 57 1.76 -7.23 11.56
N LEU A 58 0.54 -6.68 11.62
CA LEU A 58 -0.63 -7.40 12.14
C LEU A 58 -0.96 -8.61 11.28
N LEU A 59 -1.02 -8.43 9.95
CA LEU A 59 -1.30 -9.50 9.01
C LEU A 59 -0.25 -10.61 9.08
N LYS A 60 1.04 -10.23 9.17
CA LYS A 60 2.15 -11.18 9.38
C LYS A 60 1.99 -12.00 10.66
N ARG A 61 1.58 -11.36 11.76
CA ARG A 61 1.31 -12.06 13.04
C ARG A 61 0.12 -13.00 12.91
N GLN A 62 -0.94 -12.60 12.21
CA GLN A 62 -2.09 -13.45 11.96
C GLN A 62 -1.72 -14.68 11.13
N VAL A 63 -0.95 -14.51 10.05
CA VAL A 63 -0.47 -15.62 9.22
C VAL A 63 0.35 -16.61 10.04
N ILE A 64 1.35 -16.12 10.77
CA ILE A 64 2.20 -16.99 11.61
C ILE A 64 1.36 -17.70 12.67
N GLY A 65 0.47 -16.97 13.35
CA GLY A 65 -0.42 -17.54 14.36
C GLY A 65 -1.35 -18.61 13.78
N ALA A 66 -1.95 -18.38 12.61
CA ALA A 66 -2.79 -19.37 11.95
C ALA A 66 -2.01 -20.65 11.63
N TRP A 67 -0.82 -20.53 11.06
CA TRP A 67 0.00 -21.70 10.71
C TRP A 67 0.47 -22.51 11.93
N ILE A 68 0.66 -21.90 13.10
CA ILE A 68 0.97 -22.60 14.36
C ILE A 68 -0.13 -23.62 14.71
N PHE A 69 -1.40 -23.33 14.41
CA PHE A 69 -2.52 -24.24 14.66
C PHE A 69 -2.78 -25.17 13.47
N VAL A 70 -2.61 -24.69 12.24
CA VAL A 70 -2.88 -25.46 11.02
C VAL A 70 -1.92 -26.62 10.85
N VAL A 71 -0.61 -26.42 11.11
CA VAL A 71 0.39 -27.48 10.94
C VAL A 71 0.13 -28.69 11.85
N PRO A 72 -0.09 -28.54 13.18
CA PRO A 72 -0.48 -29.65 14.03
C PRO A 72 -1.80 -30.30 13.59
N MET A 73 -2.79 -29.49 13.17
CA MET A 73 -4.06 -30.05 12.72
C MET A 73 -3.91 -30.93 11.49
N LEU A 74 -3.11 -30.56 10.51
CA LEU A 74 -2.83 -31.38 9.34
C LEU A 74 -2.15 -32.72 9.74
N LEU A 75 -1.27 -32.68 10.76
CA LEU A 75 -0.68 -33.90 11.29
C LEU A 75 -1.74 -34.81 11.92
N PHE A 76 -2.68 -34.26 12.69
CA PHE A 76 -3.78 -35.03 13.28
C PHE A 76 -4.74 -35.57 12.21
N SER A 77 -5.07 -34.77 11.21
CA SER A 77 -5.97 -35.19 10.14
C SER A 77 -5.38 -36.26 9.22
N MET A 78 -4.07 -36.21 8.92
CA MET A 78 -3.44 -37.10 7.95
C MET A 78 -2.73 -38.32 8.59
N VAL A 79 -2.10 -38.13 9.74
CA VAL A 79 -1.22 -39.16 10.34
C VAL A 79 -1.85 -39.81 11.57
N LEU A 80 -2.58 -39.02 12.36
CA LEU A 80 -3.11 -39.45 13.66
C LEU A 80 -4.63 -39.66 13.64
N MET A 81 -5.20 -39.94 12.47
CA MET A 81 -6.65 -40.12 12.27
C MET A 81 -7.27 -41.22 13.16
N HIS A 82 -6.49 -42.23 13.56
CA HIS A 82 -6.94 -43.36 14.38
C HIS A 82 -6.77 -43.17 15.90
N VAL A 83 -6.27 -41.97 16.32
CA VAL A 83 -6.12 -41.67 17.76
C VAL A 83 -7.49 -41.38 18.35
N PRO A 84 -7.83 -41.95 19.54
CA PRO A 84 -9.08 -41.61 20.21
C PRO A 84 -9.15 -40.10 20.46
N PHE A 85 -10.37 -39.53 20.31
CA PHE A 85 -10.65 -38.11 20.42
C PHE A 85 -9.99 -37.21 19.35
N SER A 86 -9.62 -37.78 18.18
CA SER A 86 -9.01 -37.03 17.10
C SER A 86 -9.92 -35.88 16.62
N ASN A 87 -11.23 -36.10 16.52
CA ASN A 87 -12.19 -35.09 16.06
C ASN A 87 -12.33 -33.92 17.06
N GLU A 88 -12.32 -34.21 18.37
CA GLU A 88 -12.38 -33.21 19.43
C GLU A 88 -11.10 -32.37 19.50
N ILE A 89 -9.94 -33.02 19.30
CA ILE A 89 -8.65 -32.30 19.22
C ILE A 89 -8.64 -31.37 18.02
N GLN A 90 -9.11 -31.83 16.86
CA GLN A 90 -9.21 -31.01 15.67
C GLN A 90 -10.18 -29.83 15.87
N LEU A 91 -11.32 -30.04 16.53
CA LEU A 91 -12.24 -28.97 16.91
C LEU A 91 -11.57 -27.90 17.77
N ILE A 92 -10.83 -28.33 18.82
CA ILE A 92 -10.11 -27.41 19.72
C ILE A 92 -9.05 -26.61 18.97
N LEU A 93 -8.33 -27.21 18.03
CA LEU A 93 -7.34 -26.54 17.21
C LEU A 93 -7.97 -25.61 16.16
N ALA A 94 -9.17 -25.95 15.66
CA ALA A 94 -9.87 -25.12 14.67
C ALA A 94 -10.44 -23.84 15.26
N LEU A 95 -10.96 -23.88 16.48
CA LEU A 95 -11.64 -22.75 17.13
C LEU A 95 -10.77 -21.47 17.16
N PRO A 96 -9.50 -21.48 17.59
CA PRO A 96 -8.66 -20.29 17.55
C PRO A 96 -8.48 -19.74 16.13
N VAL A 97 -8.34 -20.61 15.13
CA VAL A 97 -8.17 -20.18 13.74
C VAL A 97 -9.43 -19.51 13.22
N MET A 98 -10.60 -20.11 13.47
CA MET A 98 -11.89 -19.57 13.04
C MET A 98 -12.20 -18.23 13.70
N ILE A 99 -11.98 -18.10 15.03
CA ILE A 99 -12.39 -16.93 15.80
C ILE A 99 -11.37 -15.79 15.69
N PHE A 100 -10.09 -16.05 15.96
CA PHE A 100 -9.09 -14.99 16.07
C PHE A 100 -8.46 -14.64 14.71
N PHE A 101 -8.18 -15.61 13.87
CA PHE A 101 -7.50 -15.38 12.59
C PHE A 101 -8.49 -15.22 11.43
N GLY A 102 -9.60 -15.96 11.47
CA GLY A 102 -10.68 -15.88 10.48
C GLY A 102 -11.72 -14.80 10.74
N GLY A 103 -11.76 -14.22 11.95
CA GLY A 103 -12.82 -13.30 12.39
C GLY A 103 -13.08 -12.13 11.46
N SER A 104 -12.02 -11.57 10.85
CA SER A 104 -12.13 -10.48 9.89
C SER A 104 -12.94 -10.85 8.64
N PHE A 105 -12.83 -12.09 8.15
CA PHE A 105 -13.61 -12.57 7.00
C PHE A 105 -15.09 -12.62 7.32
N TYR A 106 -15.46 -13.08 8.50
CA TYR A 106 -16.87 -13.17 8.94
C TYR A 106 -17.49 -11.79 9.14
N VAL A 107 -16.76 -10.85 9.76
CA VAL A 107 -17.23 -9.48 9.94
C VAL A 107 -17.42 -8.78 8.60
N ASN A 108 -16.46 -8.91 7.69
CA ASN A 108 -16.54 -8.31 6.36
C ASN A 108 -17.67 -8.94 5.53
N ALA A 109 -17.79 -10.28 5.56
CA ALA A 109 -18.88 -10.99 4.89
C ALA A 109 -20.26 -10.53 5.36
N TRP A 110 -20.43 -10.36 6.68
CA TRP A 110 -21.68 -9.89 7.26
C TRP A 110 -22.02 -8.45 6.83
N ARG A 111 -21.02 -7.56 6.81
CA ARG A 111 -21.20 -6.18 6.34
C ARG A 111 -21.60 -6.14 4.86
N GLN A 112 -20.94 -6.91 4.01
CA GLN A 112 -21.26 -6.97 2.58
C GLN A 112 -22.63 -7.59 2.32
N ALA A 113 -22.97 -8.67 3.03
CA ALA A 113 -24.29 -9.31 2.92
C ALA A 113 -25.44 -8.35 3.27
N ARG A 114 -25.27 -7.51 4.29
CA ARG A 114 -26.26 -6.48 4.63
C ARG A 114 -26.48 -5.45 3.52
N LEU A 115 -25.46 -5.22 2.68
CA LEU A 115 -25.53 -4.30 1.54
C LEU A 115 -25.98 -5.00 0.25
N GLY A 116 -26.37 -6.29 0.32
CA GLY A 116 -26.74 -7.10 -0.85
C GLY A 116 -25.57 -7.36 -1.81
N ARG A 117 -24.32 -7.26 -1.32
CA ARG A 117 -23.12 -7.48 -2.11
C ARG A 117 -22.37 -8.71 -1.61
N SER A 118 -21.58 -9.34 -2.48
CA SER A 118 -20.69 -10.45 -2.15
C SER A 118 -19.28 -10.14 -2.63
N ASN A 119 -18.29 -10.58 -1.87
CA ASN A 119 -16.87 -10.48 -2.21
C ASN A 119 -16.14 -11.78 -1.85
N MET A 120 -14.82 -11.80 -2.05
CA MET A 120 -13.98 -12.94 -1.68
C MET A 120 -14.14 -13.35 -0.21
N ASP A 121 -14.22 -12.37 0.71
CA ASP A 121 -14.40 -12.63 2.15
C ASP A 121 -15.75 -13.34 2.43
N THR A 122 -16.80 -13.02 1.66
CA THR A 122 -18.11 -13.69 1.76
C THR A 122 -18.02 -15.16 1.35
N LEU A 123 -17.29 -15.47 0.27
CA LEU A 123 -17.08 -16.84 -0.19
C LEU A 123 -16.29 -17.65 0.85
N VAL A 124 -15.19 -17.06 1.37
CA VAL A 124 -14.35 -17.70 2.40
C VAL A 124 -15.18 -17.95 3.67
N ALA A 125 -15.92 -16.95 4.16
CA ALA A 125 -16.73 -17.08 5.35
C ALA A 125 -17.83 -18.16 5.19
N LEU A 126 -18.50 -18.22 4.04
CA LEU A 126 -19.54 -19.19 3.78
C LEU A 126 -18.98 -20.62 3.72
N SER A 127 -17.94 -20.84 2.90
CA SER A 127 -17.33 -22.17 2.72
C SER A 127 -16.73 -22.73 4.01
N THR A 128 -15.99 -21.90 4.76
CA THR A 128 -15.39 -22.34 6.01
C THR A 128 -16.42 -22.55 7.12
N SER A 129 -17.51 -21.74 7.16
CA SER A 129 -18.62 -21.96 8.09
C SER A 129 -19.34 -23.26 7.84
N ILE A 130 -19.66 -23.57 6.58
CA ILE A 130 -20.33 -24.83 6.22
C ILE A 130 -19.45 -26.03 6.59
N ALA A 131 -18.17 -26.03 6.21
CA ALA A 131 -17.23 -27.09 6.55
C ALA A 131 -17.10 -27.28 8.07
N PHE A 132 -16.98 -26.16 8.81
CA PHE A 132 -16.86 -26.19 10.26
C PHE A 132 -18.14 -26.71 10.93
N LEU A 133 -19.31 -26.17 10.61
CA LEU A 133 -20.60 -26.57 11.22
C LEU A 133 -20.93 -28.03 10.90
N PHE A 134 -20.68 -28.48 9.65
CA PHE A 134 -20.84 -29.87 9.28
C PHE A 134 -19.93 -30.78 10.10
N SER A 135 -18.68 -30.41 10.33
CA SER A 135 -17.73 -31.16 11.14
C SER A 135 -18.12 -31.20 12.61
N VAL A 136 -18.62 -30.09 13.15
CA VAL A 136 -19.18 -30.03 14.53
C VAL A 136 -20.36 -31.01 14.66
N PHE A 137 -21.28 -30.99 13.70
CA PHE A 137 -22.41 -31.93 13.70
C PHE A 137 -21.92 -33.40 13.70
N ASN A 138 -20.96 -33.72 12.85
CA ASN A 138 -20.42 -35.09 12.74
C ASN A 138 -19.64 -35.52 14.01
N THR A 139 -19.00 -34.58 14.70
CA THR A 139 -18.28 -34.86 15.95
C THR A 139 -19.26 -35.17 17.09
N PHE A 140 -20.36 -34.42 17.22
CA PHE A 140 -21.30 -34.58 18.33
C PHE A 140 -22.45 -35.58 18.07
N PHE A 141 -22.76 -35.83 16.80
CA PHE A 141 -23.85 -36.74 16.41
C PHE A 141 -23.37 -37.85 15.44
N PRO A 142 -22.35 -38.65 15.78
CA PRO A 142 -21.82 -39.68 14.90
C PRO A 142 -22.83 -40.82 14.64
N GLU A 143 -23.71 -41.11 15.62
CA GLU A 143 -24.71 -42.14 15.54
C GLU A 143 -25.71 -41.92 14.38
N PHE A 144 -25.95 -40.66 14.01
CA PHE A 144 -26.78 -40.32 12.85
C PHE A 144 -26.27 -40.96 11.55
N TRP A 145 -24.95 -41.07 11.39
CA TRP A 145 -24.31 -41.67 10.22
C TRP A 145 -24.17 -43.17 10.37
N TYR A 146 -23.74 -43.67 11.54
CA TYR A 146 -23.62 -45.11 11.78
C TYR A 146 -24.93 -45.85 11.58
N SER A 147 -26.05 -45.28 11.99
CA SER A 147 -27.39 -45.87 11.76
C SER A 147 -27.77 -46.02 10.28
N ARG A 148 -27.03 -45.32 9.39
CA ARG A 148 -27.22 -45.37 7.93
C ARG A 148 -26.12 -46.15 7.21
N GLY A 149 -25.20 -46.77 7.96
CA GLY A 149 -24.08 -47.52 7.40
C GLY A 149 -22.96 -46.62 6.81
N LEU A 150 -22.91 -45.34 7.24
CA LEU A 150 -21.92 -44.36 6.78
C LEU A 150 -20.97 -43.99 7.95
N GLU A 151 -19.75 -43.66 7.61
CA GLU A 151 -18.78 -43.13 8.58
C GLU A 151 -18.83 -41.59 8.64
N PRO A 152 -18.83 -40.97 9.83
CA PRO A 152 -18.82 -39.54 9.96
C PRO A 152 -17.43 -38.97 9.64
N HIS A 153 -17.31 -38.22 8.56
CA HIS A 153 -16.08 -37.50 8.21
C HIS A 153 -16.14 -36.07 8.70
N VAL A 154 -15.03 -35.56 9.21
CA VAL A 154 -14.85 -34.17 9.62
C VAL A 154 -13.96 -33.44 8.60
N TYR A 155 -14.14 -32.14 8.47
CA TYR A 155 -13.46 -31.25 7.52
C TYR A 155 -12.91 -30.00 8.20
N TYR A 156 -12.52 -30.09 9.48
CA TYR A 156 -11.93 -28.99 10.22
C TYR A 156 -10.65 -28.47 9.59
N GLU A 157 -9.82 -29.40 9.09
CA GLU A 157 -8.58 -29.07 8.40
C GLU A 157 -8.83 -28.25 7.13
N ALA A 158 -9.86 -28.60 6.35
CA ALA A 158 -10.21 -27.86 5.15
C ALA A 158 -10.60 -26.42 5.48
N ALA A 159 -11.42 -26.21 6.53
CA ALA A 159 -11.86 -24.88 6.93
C ALA A 159 -10.66 -23.99 7.36
N VAL A 160 -9.76 -24.51 8.19
CA VAL A 160 -8.64 -23.71 8.71
C VAL A 160 -7.53 -23.51 7.69
N VAL A 161 -7.27 -24.49 6.83
CA VAL A 161 -6.30 -24.40 5.73
C VAL A 161 -6.73 -23.30 4.73
N ILE A 162 -8.01 -23.22 4.38
CA ILE A 162 -8.53 -22.15 3.52
C ILE A 162 -8.23 -20.77 4.15
N ILE A 163 -8.53 -20.59 5.44
CA ILE A 163 -8.26 -19.32 6.14
C ILE A 163 -6.76 -18.99 6.10
N ALA A 164 -5.89 -19.96 6.42
CA ALA A 164 -4.44 -19.75 6.45
C ALA A 164 -3.88 -19.39 5.06
N PHE A 165 -4.32 -20.08 4.00
CA PHE A 165 -3.89 -19.76 2.64
C PHE A 165 -4.38 -18.40 2.17
N VAL A 166 -5.63 -18.04 2.45
CA VAL A 166 -6.17 -16.71 2.09
C VAL A 166 -5.44 -15.61 2.83
N LEU A 167 -5.14 -15.78 4.14
CA LEU A 167 -4.32 -14.84 4.90
C LEU A 167 -2.90 -14.73 4.32
N THR A 168 -2.31 -15.85 3.93
CA THR A 168 -0.99 -15.87 3.29
C THR A 168 -1.02 -15.13 1.96
N GLY A 169 -2.05 -15.34 1.14
CA GLY A 169 -2.27 -14.61 -0.11
C GLY A 169 -2.38 -13.10 0.11
N LYS A 170 -3.19 -12.67 1.10
CA LYS A 170 -3.28 -11.25 1.49
C LYS A 170 -1.94 -10.67 1.95
N LEU A 171 -1.13 -11.43 2.70
CA LEU A 171 0.21 -11.00 3.10
C LEU A 171 1.15 -10.82 1.90
N MET A 172 1.10 -11.74 0.95
CA MET A 172 1.89 -11.64 -0.29
C MET A 172 1.45 -10.44 -1.15
N GLU A 173 0.15 -10.18 -1.25
CA GLU A 173 -0.41 -9.02 -1.92
C GLU A 173 0.08 -7.71 -1.30
N GLU A 174 -0.01 -7.57 0.04
CA GLU A 174 0.47 -6.39 0.74
C GLU A 174 1.99 -6.19 0.58
N ARG A 175 2.75 -7.26 0.57
CA ARG A 175 4.20 -7.20 0.30
C ARG A 175 4.50 -6.71 -1.11
N ALA A 176 3.74 -7.18 -2.11
CA ALA A 176 3.89 -6.76 -3.49
C ALA A 176 3.56 -5.27 -3.67
N LYS A 177 2.47 -4.79 -3.05
CA LYS A 177 2.09 -3.37 -3.05
C LYS A 177 3.18 -2.49 -2.43
N GLY A 178 3.76 -2.88 -1.30
CA GLY A 178 4.82 -2.15 -0.62
C GLY A 178 6.08 -1.95 -1.48
N ASN A 179 6.47 -2.92 -2.29
CA ASN A 179 7.64 -2.82 -3.16
C ASN A 179 7.47 -1.76 -4.26
N THR A 180 6.28 -1.65 -4.84
CA THR A 180 5.98 -0.65 -5.89
C THR A 180 6.02 0.77 -5.32
N SER A 181 5.46 0.98 -4.14
CA SER A 181 5.50 2.26 -3.43
C SER A 181 6.94 2.70 -3.10
N THR A 182 7.83 1.78 -2.75
CA THR A 182 9.23 2.09 -2.41
C THR A 182 10.02 2.67 -3.59
N ALA A 183 9.77 2.23 -4.82
CA ALA A 183 10.43 2.77 -6.01
C ALA A 183 10.02 4.23 -6.26
N ILE A 184 8.74 4.54 -6.14
CA ILE A 184 8.20 5.91 -6.28
C ILE A 184 8.77 6.81 -5.19
N ARG A 185 8.85 6.34 -3.94
CA ARG A 185 9.44 7.08 -2.81
C ARG A 185 10.90 7.44 -3.01
N LYS A 186 11.70 6.55 -3.60
CA LYS A 186 13.09 6.86 -3.93
C LYS A 186 13.19 8.05 -4.88
N LEU A 187 12.26 8.17 -5.83
CA LEU A 187 12.18 9.32 -6.73
C LEU A 187 11.74 10.59 -5.98
N MET A 188 10.77 10.50 -5.07
CA MET A 188 10.33 11.63 -4.24
C MET A 188 11.44 12.12 -3.31
N GLY A 189 12.25 11.22 -2.77
CA GLY A 189 13.42 11.55 -1.93
C GLY A 189 14.54 12.30 -2.66
N LEU A 190 14.47 12.44 -3.98
CA LEU A 190 15.41 13.25 -4.77
C LEU A 190 15.11 14.75 -4.72
N GLN A 191 13.99 15.17 -4.15
CA GLN A 191 13.66 16.59 -4.01
C GLN A 191 14.04 17.07 -2.61
N PRO A 192 14.99 18.04 -2.47
CA PRO A 192 15.34 18.60 -1.17
C PRO A 192 14.15 19.37 -0.60
N ARG A 193 14.04 19.43 0.72
CA ARG A 193 12.96 20.17 1.41
C ARG A 193 13.23 21.67 1.50
N VAL A 194 14.49 22.07 1.38
CA VAL A 194 14.97 23.46 1.55
C VAL A 194 15.78 23.82 0.31
N ALA A 195 15.62 25.04 -0.15
CA ALA A 195 16.40 25.64 -1.23
C ALA A 195 17.07 26.93 -0.74
N ARG A 196 18.30 27.18 -1.20
CA ARG A 196 19.04 28.40 -0.90
C ARG A 196 18.81 29.41 -2.02
N VAL A 197 18.16 30.52 -1.69
CA VAL A 197 17.79 31.57 -2.65
C VAL A 197 18.66 32.80 -2.42
N LEU A 198 19.09 33.42 -3.51
CA LEU A 198 19.80 34.68 -3.50
C LEU A 198 18.79 35.83 -3.71
N ARG A 199 18.49 36.58 -2.65
CA ARG A 199 17.61 37.77 -2.70
C ARG A 199 18.41 39.00 -2.28
N GLU A 200 18.45 40.02 -3.11
CA GLU A 200 19.17 41.27 -2.85
C GLU A 200 20.66 41.08 -2.45
N GLY A 201 21.31 40.02 -2.97
CA GLY A 201 22.71 39.69 -2.67
C GLY A 201 22.92 38.92 -1.36
N ILE A 202 21.84 38.53 -0.66
CA ILE A 202 21.88 37.72 0.58
C ILE A 202 21.38 36.32 0.29
N GLU A 203 22.13 35.29 0.73
CA GLU A 203 21.69 33.92 0.69
C GLU A 203 20.73 33.63 1.85
N GLU A 204 19.57 33.10 1.54
CA GLU A 204 18.55 32.70 2.52
C GLU A 204 18.04 31.28 2.21
N ASP A 205 17.95 30.44 3.25
CA ASP A 205 17.39 29.11 3.13
C ASP A 205 15.86 29.17 3.32
N ILE A 206 15.10 28.82 2.28
CA ILE A 206 13.64 28.81 2.29
C ILE A 206 13.08 27.40 2.02
N LEU A 207 11.85 27.14 2.46
CA LEU A 207 11.15 25.92 2.09
C LEU A 207 10.87 25.91 0.58
N ILE A 208 10.98 24.73 -0.04
CA ILE A 208 10.81 24.58 -1.49
C ILE A 208 9.42 25.03 -1.97
N ASP A 209 8.39 24.91 -1.11
CA ASP A 209 7.02 25.34 -1.40
C ASP A 209 6.87 26.88 -1.47
N GLN A 210 7.85 27.63 -0.94
CA GLN A 210 7.88 29.09 -0.96
C GLN A 210 8.66 29.66 -2.17
N LEU A 211 9.26 28.78 -2.96
CA LEU A 211 10.09 29.14 -4.10
C LEU A 211 9.20 29.53 -5.29
N GLN A 212 9.56 30.63 -5.95
CA GLN A 212 8.79 31.15 -7.09
C GLN A 212 9.59 31.09 -8.39
N THR A 213 8.87 31.01 -9.50
CA THR A 213 9.49 31.11 -10.82
C THR A 213 10.20 32.45 -10.97
N GLY A 214 11.48 32.41 -11.35
CA GLY A 214 12.32 33.59 -11.48
C GLY A 214 13.30 33.79 -10.32
N ASP A 215 13.12 33.10 -9.18
CA ASP A 215 14.06 33.14 -8.06
C ASP A 215 15.44 32.63 -8.49
N LEU A 216 16.50 33.24 -7.92
CA LEU A 216 17.88 32.84 -8.12
C LEU A 216 18.23 31.83 -7.00
N VAL A 217 18.56 30.60 -7.36
CA VAL A 217 18.85 29.52 -6.42
C VAL A 217 20.33 29.16 -6.50
N VAL A 218 21.02 29.17 -5.38
CA VAL A 218 22.44 28.80 -5.24
C VAL A 218 22.53 27.30 -4.98
N VAL A 219 23.34 26.59 -5.78
CA VAL A 219 23.56 25.15 -5.63
C VAL A 219 25.05 24.88 -5.46
N ARG A 220 25.41 24.30 -4.33
CA ARG A 220 26.80 23.99 -3.98
C ARG A 220 27.18 22.57 -4.42
N PRO A 221 28.49 22.24 -4.50
CA PRO A 221 28.94 20.88 -4.81
C PRO A 221 28.36 19.84 -3.87
N GLY A 222 27.85 18.74 -4.40
CA GLY A 222 27.20 17.65 -3.66
C GLY A 222 25.75 17.91 -3.30
N GLU A 223 25.21 19.11 -3.54
CA GLU A 223 23.80 19.43 -3.29
C GLU A 223 22.91 18.96 -4.46
N GLN A 224 21.70 18.56 -4.12
CA GLN A 224 20.64 18.29 -5.10
C GLN A 224 20.03 19.59 -5.62
N ILE A 225 19.74 19.63 -6.91
CA ILE A 225 19.11 20.78 -7.56
C ILE A 225 17.62 20.76 -7.19
N PRO A 226 17.11 21.83 -6.52
CA PRO A 226 15.77 21.81 -5.96
C PRO A 226 14.64 22.06 -6.99
N VAL A 227 14.94 22.72 -8.11
CA VAL A 227 13.96 23.18 -9.10
C VAL A 227 14.51 23.05 -10.52
N ASP A 228 13.61 23.02 -11.51
CA ASP A 228 14.04 23.16 -12.91
C ASP A 228 14.43 24.62 -13.18
N GLY A 229 15.52 24.82 -13.90
CA GLY A 229 15.99 26.16 -14.21
C GLY A 229 17.01 26.22 -15.33
N ARG A 230 17.54 27.44 -15.52
CA ARG A 230 18.72 27.69 -16.37
C ARG A 230 19.85 28.24 -15.55
N LEU A 231 21.06 27.79 -15.86
CA LEU A 231 22.27 28.33 -15.27
C LEU A 231 22.36 29.82 -15.56
N SER A 232 22.45 30.65 -14.50
CA SER A 232 22.62 32.10 -14.58
C SER A 232 24.07 32.51 -14.41
N GLU A 233 24.78 31.85 -13.46
CA GLU A 233 26.17 32.12 -13.15
C GLU A 233 26.91 30.84 -12.76
N GLY A 234 28.21 30.78 -13.09
CA GLY A 234 29.07 29.64 -12.78
C GLY A 234 29.08 28.57 -13.87
N GLU A 235 29.79 27.48 -13.59
CA GLU A 235 29.84 26.27 -14.42
C GLU A 235 30.02 25.05 -13.53
N SER A 236 29.51 23.90 -13.91
CA SER A 236 29.64 22.66 -13.16
C SER A 236 29.44 21.42 -14.00
N TYR A 237 29.71 20.26 -13.37
CA TYR A 237 29.28 18.96 -13.84
C TYR A 237 28.08 18.49 -13.01
N VAL A 238 27.01 18.13 -13.68
CA VAL A 238 25.76 17.69 -13.05
C VAL A 238 25.52 16.23 -13.37
N ASP A 239 25.28 15.43 -12.34
CA ASP A 239 24.86 14.04 -12.47
C ASP A 239 23.34 14.01 -12.72
N GLU A 240 22.98 13.66 -13.95
CA GLU A 240 21.59 13.52 -14.42
C GLU A 240 21.16 12.05 -14.52
N SER A 241 21.96 11.10 -14.02
CA SER A 241 21.76 9.65 -14.19
C SER A 241 20.40 9.17 -13.70
N MET A 242 19.85 9.78 -12.67
CA MET A 242 18.52 9.44 -12.13
C MET A 242 17.38 9.77 -13.10
N ILE A 243 17.57 10.69 -14.03
CA ILE A 243 16.56 11.11 -15.02
C ILE A 243 16.89 10.56 -16.41
N SER A 244 18.15 10.69 -16.84
CA SER A 244 18.60 10.27 -18.18
C SER A 244 18.97 8.78 -18.25
N GLY A 245 19.36 8.18 -17.14
CA GLY A 245 19.93 6.82 -17.07
C GLY A 245 21.41 6.74 -17.44
N GLU A 246 22.05 7.85 -17.86
CA GLU A 246 23.45 7.87 -18.24
C GLU A 246 24.35 8.18 -17.03
N PRO A 247 25.36 7.33 -16.72
CA PRO A 247 26.16 7.48 -15.50
C PRO A 247 27.24 8.56 -15.57
N ILE A 248 27.41 9.22 -16.73
CA ILE A 248 28.46 10.22 -16.94
C ILE A 248 27.90 11.60 -16.63
N PRO A 249 28.50 12.37 -15.67
CA PRO A 249 28.09 13.73 -15.39
C PRO A 249 28.24 14.65 -16.61
N VAL A 250 27.23 15.49 -16.83
CA VAL A 250 27.16 16.41 -17.98
C VAL A 250 27.69 17.77 -17.59
N GLU A 251 28.60 18.34 -18.39
CA GLU A 251 29.05 19.71 -18.22
C GLU A 251 27.91 20.69 -18.47
N LYS A 252 27.73 21.66 -17.56
CA LYS A 252 26.71 22.72 -17.64
C LYS A 252 27.37 24.08 -17.57
N LYS A 253 27.00 24.95 -18.50
CA LYS A 253 27.45 26.34 -18.65
C LYS A 253 26.29 27.32 -18.54
N VAL A 254 26.61 28.59 -18.40
CA VAL A 254 25.61 29.67 -18.35
C VAL A 254 24.65 29.57 -19.55
N GLY A 255 23.35 29.55 -19.26
CA GLY A 255 22.28 29.36 -20.24
C GLY A 255 21.77 27.93 -20.38
N ASP A 256 22.53 26.93 -19.93
CA ASP A 256 22.11 25.51 -20.00
C ASP A 256 20.99 25.22 -19.02
N ARG A 257 20.17 24.23 -19.42
CA ARG A 257 19.08 23.76 -18.58
C ARG A 257 19.58 22.75 -17.54
N VAL A 258 19.07 22.89 -16.33
CA VAL A 258 19.23 21.94 -15.22
C VAL A 258 17.89 21.48 -14.70
N LEU A 259 17.83 20.28 -14.18
CA LEU A 259 16.59 19.62 -13.77
C LEU A 259 16.57 19.35 -12.26
N ALA A 260 15.41 19.50 -11.65
CA ALA A 260 15.19 19.15 -10.26
C ALA A 260 15.51 17.68 -9.98
N GLY A 261 16.14 17.40 -8.81
CA GLY A 261 16.51 16.04 -8.40
C GLY A 261 17.86 15.54 -8.92
N THR A 262 18.53 16.28 -9.81
CA THR A 262 19.90 16.00 -10.25
C THR A 262 20.92 16.51 -9.23
N ILE A 263 22.15 16.02 -9.26
CA ILE A 263 23.17 16.31 -8.25
C ILE A 263 24.30 17.13 -8.85
N ASN A 264 24.62 18.26 -8.22
CA ASN A 264 25.78 19.06 -8.57
C ASN A 264 27.07 18.37 -8.11
N GLN A 265 28.01 18.10 -9.04
CA GLN A 265 29.26 17.38 -8.72
C GLN A 265 30.45 18.32 -8.42
N LYS A 266 30.61 19.42 -9.18
CA LYS A 266 31.76 20.32 -9.07
C LYS A 266 31.31 21.78 -9.20
N GLY A 267 32.02 22.68 -8.50
CA GLY A 267 31.71 24.10 -8.59
C GLY A 267 30.39 24.49 -7.93
N ALA A 268 30.27 25.73 -7.51
CA ALA A 268 29.00 26.32 -7.13
C ALA A 268 28.45 27.10 -8.32
N PHE A 269 27.14 27.07 -8.49
CA PHE A 269 26.48 27.82 -9.56
C PHE A 269 25.14 28.39 -9.08
N VAL A 270 24.65 29.38 -9.81
CA VAL A 270 23.35 29.99 -9.60
C VAL A 270 22.42 29.64 -10.73
N ILE A 271 21.22 29.18 -10.43
CA ILE A 271 20.18 28.91 -11.40
C ILE A 271 19.02 29.89 -11.25
N LYS A 272 18.44 30.30 -12.37
CA LYS A 272 17.18 31.00 -12.40
C LYS A 272 16.05 29.99 -12.53
N ALA A 273 15.19 29.90 -11.52
CA ALA A 273 14.08 28.96 -11.47
C ALA A 273 13.09 29.20 -12.63
N SER A 274 12.73 28.13 -13.33
CA SER A 274 11.76 28.18 -14.46
C SER A 274 10.56 27.26 -14.21
N GLY A 275 10.73 26.18 -13.43
CA GLY A 275 9.66 25.28 -13.04
C GLY A 275 9.82 24.93 -11.56
N VAL A 276 8.80 25.17 -10.75
CA VAL A 276 8.80 24.99 -9.31
C VAL A 276 7.71 24.02 -8.87
N GLY A 277 7.92 23.31 -7.78
CA GLY A 277 6.94 22.41 -7.18
C GLY A 277 6.41 21.36 -8.17
N SER A 278 5.09 21.34 -8.40
CA SER A 278 4.41 20.39 -9.27
C SER A 278 4.70 20.54 -10.77
N GLU A 279 5.34 21.64 -11.19
CA GLU A 279 5.67 21.91 -12.59
C GLU A 279 7.04 21.37 -13.01
N THR A 280 7.85 20.90 -12.07
CA THR A 280 9.16 20.31 -12.36
C THR A 280 9.02 19.02 -13.19
N VAL A 281 10.05 18.71 -13.99
CA VAL A 281 10.11 17.45 -14.77
C VAL A 281 10.03 16.25 -13.83
N LEU A 282 10.73 16.29 -12.70
CA LEU A 282 10.69 15.22 -11.69
C LEU A 282 9.28 15.01 -11.14
N ALA A 283 8.58 16.09 -10.77
CA ALA A 283 7.19 16.00 -10.28
C ALA A 283 6.23 15.42 -11.33
N ARG A 284 6.43 15.78 -12.62
CA ARG A 284 5.64 15.21 -13.73
C ARG A 284 5.93 13.72 -13.94
N ILE A 285 7.19 13.29 -13.83
CA ILE A 285 7.57 11.87 -13.89
C ILE A 285 6.91 11.10 -12.74
N ILE A 286 7.00 11.60 -11.51
CA ILE A 286 6.36 10.99 -10.34
C ILE A 286 4.86 10.83 -10.56
N ARG A 287 4.19 11.89 -11.00
CA ARG A 287 2.74 11.87 -11.31
C ARG A 287 2.41 10.84 -12.39
N MET A 288 3.16 10.82 -13.48
CA MET A 288 2.96 9.87 -14.57
C MET A 288 3.12 8.42 -14.10
N VAL A 289 4.11 8.12 -13.27
CA VAL A 289 4.31 6.78 -12.68
C VAL A 289 3.17 6.42 -11.73
N GLN A 290 2.67 7.38 -10.95
CA GLN A 290 1.50 7.18 -10.09
C GLN A 290 0.22 6.90 -10.92
N GLU A 291 0.01 7.60 -12.03
CA GLU A 291 -1.12 7.41 -12.94
C GLU A 291 -1.04 6.08 -13.72
N LEU A 292 0.14 5.69 -14.20
CA LEU A 292 0.34 4.41 -14.88
C LEU A 292 0.07 3.21 -13.97
N SER A 293 0.33 3.34 -12.67
CA SER A 293 -0.06 2.33 -11.67
C SER A 293 -1.58 2.12 -11.59
N LEU A 294 -2.39 3.11 -12.00
CA LEU A 294 -3.86 3.01 -12.04
C LEU A 294 -4.36 2.14 -13.19
N ILE A 295 -3.70 2.15 -14.34
CA ILE A 295 -4.20 1.51 -15.57
C ILE A 295 -4.04 -0.01 -15.52
N HIS A 296 -2.97 -0.51 -14.92
CA HIS A 296 -2.66 -1.96 -14.89
C HIS A 296 -3.49 -2.77 -13.88
N ILE A 297 -4.14 -2.12 -12.90
CA ILE A 297 -4.93 -2.78 -11.86
C ILE A 297 -6.44 -2.78 -12.17
N SER A 298 -6.86 -1.96 -13.14
CA SER A 298 -8.28 -1.79 -13.48
C SER A 298 -8.78 -2.63 -14.66
N GLU A 299 -7.96 -3.47 -15.30
CA GLU A 299 -8.47 -4.43 -16.25
C GLU A 299 -9.15 -5.60 -15.52
N PRO A 300 -10.49 -5.69 -15.52
CA PRO A 300 -11.15 -6.89 -15.05
C PRO A 300 -10.76 -8.02 -16.00
N THR A 301 -10.09 -9.02 -15.49
CA THR A 301 -10.00 -10.33 -16.17
C THR A 301 -11.42 -10.78 -16.50
N ARG A 302 -11.79 -10.66 -17.77
CA ARG A 302 -13.00 -11.26 -18.35
C ARG A 302 -12.91 -12.77 -18.32
#